data_976419f52ba5cd93ec3df76496dfb3ca
#
_entry.id   976419f52ba5cd93ec3df76496dfb3ca
#
_cell.length_a   1.000
_cell.length_b   1.000
_cell.length_c   1.000
_cell.angle_alpha   90.00
_cell.angle_beta   90.00
_cell.angle_gamma   90.00
#
_symmetry.space_group_name_H-M   'P 1'
#
loop_
_entity.id
_entity.type
_entity.pdbx_description
1 polymer ?
#
loop_
_entity_poly.entity_id
_entity_poly.type
_entity_poly.pdbx_seq_one_letter_code
_entity_poly.pdbx_strand_id
1 'polypeptide(L)'
;MASLLRRFGPVLLAGILAHGAWEFVAHAGATLRSPWSGDYGEGCTLAMAQLLAERGNYFPDLTDYPFFVANYPPAFLSVVALTQEVLGPSLFVPRLIALVATLGLLAVLFDTLRWMLEAWAPALAFTVLFVMPWFVTTWAALARVDTTAILLSLAGLSIVLRRGPGAGAWPALPLFWLAFFTKQNALLAPAALLLDLGLARDRRFGRVLAAYALPLVALFSLLVLATHGSAWWHLVVYTAASTYEWGRMGESYVQLAVIGGPLLLLAWAGEALAPAAFRKRTGRILLLYFGLNLAGLATIAKAGAAQNYFIEPWLATVLLAAWALRCLLRQGGPWLRSAWPACLAVAAATANYAYPSLDRLPHELHHPENARAFVALDRLVRDTPGPVLSENLSVLVLARRRVLLEPFGVKLLAENGLFRPDRLVRDCEAGLFPLVVVEHRMWEIPGFGECLERRYEPLANIGPFLALRPRPVAWAGNAPPVPGGER
;
A
#
# COMPACT_ATOMS: atom_id res chain seq x y z
N MET A 1 17.64 -35.41 20.85
CA MET A 1 16.88 -34.25 20.33
C MET A 1 17.68 -32.92 20.42
N ALA A 2 18.16 -32.49 21.59
CA ALA A 2 18.93 -31.22 21.71
C ALA A 2 20.20 -31.14 20.85
N SER A 3 20.96 -32.24 20.69
CA SER A 3 22.15 -32.28 19.83
C SER A 3 21.83 -32.14 18.34
N LEU A 4 20.73 -32.72 17.89
CA LEU A 4 20.24 -32.58 16.50
C LEU A 4 19.79 -31.13 16.22
N LEU A 5 19.03 -30.52 17.11
CA LEU A 5 18.61 -29.13 16.98
C LEU A 5 19.81 -28.16 16.90
N ARG A 6 20.86 -28.42 17.66
CA ARG A 6 22.09 -27.62 17.60
C ARG A 6 22.82 -27.73 16.26
N ARG A 7 22.86 -28.92 15.65
CA ARG A 7 23.62 -29.16 14.40
C ARG A 7 22.83 -28.75 13.17
N PHE A 8 21.55 -29.12 13.10
CA PHE A 8 20.72 -28.94 11.90
C PHE A 8 19.90 -27.65 11.91
N GLY A 9 19.51 -27.13 13.08
CA GLY A 9 18.69 -25.92 13.18
C GLY A 9 19.30 -24.71 12.46
N PRO A 10 20.57 -24.35 12.69
CA PRO A 10 21.20 -23.23 11.99
C PRO A 10 21.31 -23.44 10.46
N VAL A 11 21.62 -24.65 10.02
CA VAL A 11 21.76 -24.97 8.58
C VAL A 11 20.40 -24.87 7.89
N LEU A 12 19.36 -25.46 8.50
CA LEU A 12 17.99 -25.38 7.99
C LEU A 12 17.51 -23.93 7.93
N LEU A 13 17.70 -23.17 9.00
CA LEU A 13 17.35 -21.74 9.03
C LEU A 13 18.07 -20.97 7.92
N ALA A 14 19.39 -21.15 7.79
CA ALA A 14 20.17 -20.47 6.76
C ALA A 14 19.69 -20.80 5.34
N GLY A 15 19.35 -22.06 5.07
CA GLY A 15 18.81 -22.47 3.78
C GLY A 15 17.46 -21.82 3.47
N ILE A 16 16.52 -21.83 4.43
CA ILE A 16 15.20 -21.22 4.26
C ILE A 16 15.32 -19.69 4.08
N LEU A 17 16.16 -19.04 4.89
CA LEU A 17 16.37 -17.59 4.78
C LEU A 17 17.06 -17.20 3.47
N ALA A 18 18.03 -17.97 3.00
CA ALA A 18 18.70 -17.74 1.71
C ALA A 18 17.70 -17.85 0.55
N HIS A 19 16.82 -18.86 0.60
CA HIS A 19 15.75 -19.00 -0.39
C HIS A 19 14.79 -17.82 -0.37
N GLY A 20 14.27 -17.41 0.80
CA GLY A 20 13.37 -16.25 0.91
C GLY A 20 14.03 -14.93 0.48
N ALA A 21 15.30 -14.73 0.81
CA ALA A 21 16.07 -13.57 0.34
C ALA A 21 16.21 -13.56 -1.19
N TRP A 22 16.46 -14.73 -1.79
CA TRP A 22 16.53 -14.90 -3.24
C TRP A 22 15.19 -14.57 -3.90
N GLU A 23 14.08 -15.12 -3.39
CA GLU A 23 12.74 -14.81 -3.91
C GLU A 23 12.44 -13.31 -3.87
N PHE A 24 12.77 -12.65 -2.74
CA PHE A 24 12.63 -11.21 -2.62
C PHE A 24 13.43 -10.44 -3.67
N VAL A 25 14.72 -10.77 -3.87
CA VAL A 25 15.58 -10.10 -4.85
C VAL A 25 15.10 -10.36 -6.27
N ALA A 26 14.73 -11.60 -6.58
CA ALA A 26 14.22 -11.99 -7.89
C ALA A 26 12.93 -11.24 -8.23
N HIS A 27 11.98 -11.19 -7.27
CA HIS A 27 10.71 -10.47 -7.44
C HIS A 27 10.93 -8.97 -7.59
N ALA A 28 11.70 -8.33 -6.71
CA ALA A 28 11.98 -6.90 -6.80
C ALA A 28 12.66 -6.52 -8.12
N GLY A 29 13.63 -7.35 -8.56
CA GLY A 29 14.30 -7.17 -9.85
C GLY A 29 13.36 -7.33 -11.05
N ALA A 30 12.44 -8.26 -11.01
CA ALA A 30 11.43 -8.46 -12.05
C ALA A 30 10.41 -7.30 -12.08
N THR A 31 9.93 -6.87 -10.90
CA THR A 31 9.02 -5.72 -10.76
C THR A 31 9.63 -4.44 -11.33
N LEU A 32 10.91 -4.15 -11.01
CA LEU A 32 11.59 -2.96 -11.54
C LEU A 32 11.73 -2.97 -13.07
N ARG A 33 11.96 -4.15 -13.66
CA ARG A 33 12.13 -4.29 -15.13
C ARG A 33 10.82 -4.27 -15.90
N SER A 34 9.70 -4.59 -15.24
CA SER A 34 8.40 -4.59 -15.90
C SER A 34 7.99 -3.17 -16.28
N PRO A 35 7.71 -2.89 -17.55
CA PRO A 35 7.21 -1.58 -17.98
C PRO A 35 5.72 -1.37 -17.63
N TRP A 36 5.04 -2.38 -17.13
CA TRP A 36 3.60 -2.40 -16.88
C TRP A 36 3.29 -2.43 -15.39
N SER A 37 2.12 -1.87 -15.01
CA SER A 37 1.67 -1.92 -13.62
C SER A 37 1.34 -3.34 -13.18
N GLY A 38 1.80 -3.69 -11.98
CA GLY A 38 1.46 -4.95 -11.31
C GLY A 38 0.29 -4.84 -10.35
N ASP A 39 -0.22 -3.64 -10.16
CA ASP A 39 -1.35 -3.33 -9.28
C ASP A 39 -2.07 -2.08 -9.79
N TYR A 40 -3.39 -2.07 -9.65
CA TYR A 40 -4.24 -0.91 -10.00
C TYR A 40 -3.77 0.39 -9.34
N GLY A 41 -3.36 0.32 -8.08
CA GLY A 41 -2.92 1.49 -7.32
C GLY A 41 -1.59 2.10 -7.79
N GLU A 42 -0.75 1.38 -8.56
CA GLU A 42 0.41 2.00 -9.22
C GLU A 42 -0.06 3.02 -10.26
N GLY A 43 -1.09 2.66 -11.06
CA GLY A 43 -1.74 3.58 -12.00
C GLY A 43 -2.33 4.80 -11.30
N CYS A 44 -3.01 4.61 -10.17
CA CYS A 44 -3.51 5.72 -9.35
C CYS A 44 -2.39 6.63 -8.84
N THR A 45 -1.27 6.05 -8.38
CA THR A 45 -0.10 6.82 -7.91
C THR A 45 0.48 7.68 -9.03
N LEU A 46 0.66 7.10 -10.23
CA LEU A 46 1.16 7.85 -11.39
C LEU A 46 0.18 8.96 -11.81
N ALA A 47 -1.12 8.67 -11.80
CA ALA A 47 -2.15 9.64 -12.17
C ALA A 47 -2.23 10.81 -11.17
N MET A 48 -2.17 10.55 -9.85
CA MET A 48 -2.08 11.60 -8.84
C MET A 48 -0.84 12.47 -9.02
N ALA A 49 0.31 11.86 -9.30
CA ALA A 49 1.54 12.58 -9.56
C ALA A 49 1.47 13.42 -10.84
N GLN A 50 0.85 12.91 -11.90
CA GLN A 50 0.59 13.67 -13.13
C GLN A 50 -0.32 14.88 -12.87
N LEU A 51 -1.42 14.69 -12.14
CA LEU A 51 -2.32 15.79 -11.78
C LEU A 51 -1.63 16.85 -10.93
N LEU A 52 -0.76 16.43 -9.99
CA LEU A 52 0.03 17.35 -9.17
C LEU A 52 1.00 18.18 -10.03
N ALA A 53 1.72 17.54 -10.95
CA ALA A 53 2.65 18.22 -11.86
C ALA A 53 1.91 19.19 -12.82
N GLU A 54 0.78 18.76 -13.39
CA GLU A 54 0.04 19.57 -14.38
C GLU A 54 -0.73 20.73 -13.77
N ARG A 55 -1.26 20.58 -12.55
CA ARG A 55 -2.24 21.50 -11.95
C ARG A 55 -1.80 22.11 -10.62
N GLY A 56 -0.69 21.65 -10.03
CA GLY A 56 -0.29 22.00 -8.66
C GLY A 56 -1.24 21.46 -7.57
N ASN A 57 -2.33 20.76 -7.97
CA ASN A 57 -3.32 20.15 -7.10
C ASN A 57 -3.84 18.86 -7.72
N TYR A 58 -3.84 17.77 -6.97
CA TYR A 58 -4.36 16.48 -7.41
C TYR A 58 -5.63 16.04 -6.67
N PHE A 59 -6.27 16.96 -5.97
CA PHE A 59 -7.59 16.80 -5.36
C PHE A 59 -8.62 17.53 -6.22
N PRO A 60 -9.11 16.95 -7.35
CA PRO A 60 -10.03 17.65 -8.23
C PRO A 60 -11.40 17.83 -7.58
N ASP A 61 -12.09 18.89 -7.95
CA ASP A 61 -13.52 18.99 -7.71
C ASP A 61 -14.25 18.00 -8.65
N LEU A 62 -15.06 17.14 -8.06
CA LEU A 62 -15.79 16.10 -8.82
C LEU A 62 -17.01 16.63 -9.58
N THR A 63 -17.15 17.95 -9.73
CA THR A 63 -18.18 18.57 -10.58
C THR A 63 -17.81 18.56 -12.07
N ASP A 64 -16.50 18.48 -12.38
CA ASP A 64 -15.92 18.42 -13.71
C ASP A 64 -14.73 17.44 -13.80
N TYR A 65 -14.30 17.11 -15.03
CA TYR A 65 -13.12 16.29 -15.26
C TYR A 65 -11.83 16.90 -14.69
N PRO A 66 -10.99 16.04 -14.10
CA PRO A 66 -11.09 14.59 -14.00
C PRO A 66 -11.98 14.15 -12.83
N PHE A 67 -12.80 13.13 -13.04
CA PHE A 67 -13.48 12.43 -11.95
C PHE A 67 -12.49 11.46 -11.32
N PHE A 68 -11.77 11.94 -10.33
CA PHE A 68 -10.64 11.23 -9.73
C PHE A 68 -10.66 11.34 -8.21
N VAL A 69 -10.62 10.21 -7.50
CA VAL A 69 -10.56 10.16 -6.04
C VAL A 69 -9.12 9.97 -5.59
N ALA A 70 -8.51 11.04 -5.04
CA ALA A 70 -7.16 11.01 -4.51
C ALA A 70 -7.18 10.61 -3.03
N ASN A 71 -6.58 9.47 -2.70
CA ASN A 71 -6.69 8.84 -1.38
C ASN A 71 -5.40 8.89 -0.54
N TYR A 72 -4.36 9.59 -0.99
CA TYR A 72 -3.09 9.72 -0.27
C TYR A 72 -2.65 11.17 -0.06
N PRO A 73 -2.00 11.48 1.08
CA PRO A 73 -1.35 12.77 1.31
C PRO A 73 -0.12 13.00 0.40
N PRO A 74 0.42 14.24 0.34
CA PRO A 74 1.31 14.65 -0.75
C PRO A 74 2.76 14.17 -0.67
N ALA A 75 3.29 13.72 0.48
CA ALA A 75 4.75 13.61 0.63
C ALA A 75 5.41 12.67 -0.39
N PHE A 76 4.90 11.45 -0.56
CA PHE A 76 5.42 10.51 -1.56
C PHE A 76 5.10 10.98 -2.98
N LEU A 77 3.87 11.44 -3.19
CA LEU A 77 3.38 11.86 -4.49
C LEU A 77 4.15 13.06 -5.06
N SER A 78 4.58 14.00 -4.20
CA SER A 78 5.40 15.14 -4.63
C SER A 78 6.75 14.70 -5.18
N VAL A 79 7.38 13.68 -4.57
CA VAL A 79 8.62 13.11 -5.08
C VAL A 79 8.39 12.42 -6.43
N VAL A 80 7.30 11.66 -6.56
CA VAL A 80 6.95 11.00 -7.83
C VAL A 80 6.62 12.04 -8.91
N ALA A 81 5.86 13.09 -8.59
CA ALA A 81 5.52 14.17 -9.52
C ALA A 81 6.78 14.87 -10.05
N LEU A 82 7.70 15.24 -9.16
CA LEU A 82 8.98 15.85 -9.53
C LEU A 82 9.79 14.93 -10.45
N THR A 83 9.82 13.63 -10.17
CA THR A 83 10.55 12.68 -11.03
C THR A 83 9.88 12.52 -12.40
N GLN A 84 8.56 12.53 -12.47
CA GLN A 84 7.83 12.50 -13.75
C GLN A 84 8.04 13.76 -14.57
N GLU A 85 8.14 14.92 -13.94
CA GLU A 85 8.41 16.19 -14.60
C GLU A 85 9.82 16.22 -15.23
N VAL A 86 10.82 15.73 -14.48
CA VAL A 86 12.23 15.77 -14.92
C VAL A 86 12.58 14.63 -15.89
N LEU A 87 12.12 13.41 -15.63
CA LEU A 87 12.51 12.19 -16.34
C LEU A 87 11.43 11.67 -17.30
N GLY A 88 10.23 12.25 -17.25
CA GLY A 88 9.05 11.75 -17.93
C GLY A 88 8.33 10.65 -17.15
N PRO A 89 7.09 10.31 -17.58
CA PRO A 89 6.29 9.29 -16.91
C PRO A 89 6.91 7.89 -17.04
N SER A 90 7.09 7.21 -15.90
CA SER A 90 7.70 5.89 -15.82
C SER A 90 7.22 5.18 -14.55
N LEU A 91 7.09 3.87 -14.60
CA LEU A 91 6.91 3.02 -13.42
C LEU A 91 8.24 2.70 -12.72
N PHE A 92 9.34 2.71 -13.46
CA PHE A 92 10.66 2.35 -12.92
C PHE A 92 11.08 3.24 -11.76
N VAL A 93 10.97 4.58 -11.92
CA VAL A 93 11.47 5.52 -10.91
C VAL A 93 10.67 5.47 -9.60
N PRO A 94 9.33 5.55 -9.58
CA PRO A 94 8.58 5.43 -8.34
C PRO A 94 8.70 4.05 -7.68
N ARG A 95 8.88 2.98 -8.46
CA ARG A 95 9.21 1.65 -7.93
C ARG A 95 10.60 1.61 -7.30
N LEU A 96 11.59 2.26 -7.92
CA LEU A 96 12.93 2.38 -7.34
C LEU A 96 12.88 3.15 -6.02
N ILE A 97 12.10 4.24 -5.93
CA ILE A 97 11.90 4.98 -4.68
C ILE A 97 11.29 4.08 -3.61
N ALA A 98 10.26 3.30 -3.94
CA ALA A 98 9.62 2.36 -3.02
C ALA A 98 10.58 1.24 -2.59
N LEU A 99 11.38 0.70 -3.51
CA LEU A 99 12.39 -0.32 -3.19
C LEU A 99 13.50 0.25 -2.28
N VAL A 100 13.99 1.46 -2.55
CA VAL A 100 14.97 2.14 -1.68
C VAL A 100 14.38 2.36 -0.29
N ALA A 101 13.10 2.76 -0.20
CA ALA A 101 12.40 2.87 1.08
C ALA A 101 12.30 1.50 1.78
N THR A 102 12.03 0.42 1.05
CA THR A 102 12.01 -0.94 1.59
C THR A 102 13.39 -1.37 2.11
N LEU A 103 14.46 -1.12 1.34
CA LEU A 103 15.82 -1.41 1.81
C LEU A 103 16.19 -0.57 3.04
N GLY A 104 15.78 0.69 3.08
CA GLY A 104 15.88 1.54 4.27
C GLY A 104 15.12 0.98 5.47
N LEU A 105 13.89 0.48 5.24
CA LEU A 105 13.09 -0.20 6.26
C LEU A 105 13.82 -1.42 6.82
N LEU A 106 14.41 -2.25 5.95
CA LEU A 106 15.19 -3.42 6.36
C LEU A 106 16.44 -3.03 7.15
N ALA A 107 17.12 -1.97 6.74
CA ALA A 107 18.31 -1.46 7.45
C ALA A 107 17.94 -0.96 8.87
N VAL A 108 16.85 -0.19 8.99
CA VAL A 108 16.36 0.30 10.29
C VAL A 108 15.85 -0.86 11.15
N LEU A 109 15.15 -1.84 10.53
CA LEU A 109 14.68 -3.04 11.23
C LEU A 109 15.86 -3.86 11.76
N PHE A 110 16.85 -4.17 10.91
CA PHE A 110 18.06 -4.89 11.30
C PHE A 110 18.79 -4.21 12.45
N ASP A 111 19.00 -2.90 12.35
CA ASP A 111 19.70 -2.13 13.38
C ASP A 111 18.89 -2.09 14.69
N THR A 112 17.57 -1.97 14.63
CA THR A 112 16.67 -2.05 15.81
C THR A 112 16.73 -3.43 16.45
N LEU A 113 16.64 -4.49 15.65
CA LEU A 113 16.73 -5.86 16.12
C LEU A 113 18.11 -6.19 16.70
N ARG A 114 19.19 -5.71 16.05
CA ARG A 114 20.57 -5.87 16.57
C ARG A 114 20.75 -5.22 17.93
N TRP A 115 20.19 -4.02 18.10
CA TRP A 115 20.17 -3.35 19.40
C TRP A 115 19.33 -4.13 20.41
N MET A 116 18.14 -4.62 20.04
CA MET A 116 17.27 -5.37 20.93
C MET A 116 17.88 -6.71 21.36
N LEU A 117 18.41 -7.47 20.41
CA LEU A 117 18.91 -8.84 20.63
C LEU A 117 20.37 -8.90 21.10
N GLU A 118 21.12 -7.80 20.98
CA GLU A 118 22.58 -7.73 21.26
C GLU A 118 23.39 -8.75 20.44
N ALA A 119 22.85 -9.21 19.33
CA ALA A 119 23.46 -10.24 18.47
C ALA A 119 23.07 -9.99 17.00
N TRP A 120 24.04 -10.12 16.10
CA TRP A 120 23.79 -9.88 14.66
C TRP A 120 23.03 -11.03 13.97
N ALA A 121 23.34 -12.29 14.33
CA ALA A 121 22.78 -13.44 13.64
C ALA A 121 21.24 -13.58 13.79
N PRO A 122 20.65 -13.54 14.99
CA PRO A 122 19.20 -13.53 15.12
C PRO A 122 18.58 -12.23 14.58
N ALA A 123 19.27 -11.09 14.65
CA ALA A 123 18.77 -9.85 14.05
C ALA A 123 18.64 -9.98 12.53
N LEU A 124 19.65 -10.51 11.85
CA LEU A 124 19.61 -10.80 10.43
C LEU A 124 18.51 -11.81 10.09
N ALA A 125 18.38 -12.88 10.87
CA ALA A 125 17.36 -13.90 10.67
C ALA A 125 15.94 -13.31 10.72
N PHE A 126 15.61 -12.49 11.71
CA PHE A 126 14.32 -11.80 11.80
C PHE A 126 14.12 -10.78 10.67
N THR A 127 15.19 -10.10 10.24
CA THR A 127 15.10 -9.12 9.14
C THR A 127 14.78 -9.80 7.82
N VAL A 128 15.44 -10.94 7.51
CA VAL A 128 15.11 -11.71 6.31
C VAL A 128 13.73 -12.35 6.42
N LEU A 129 13.39 -12.90 7.60
CA LEU A 129 12.05 -13.44 7.85
C LEU A 129 10.94 -12.40 7.63
N PHE A 130 11.21 -11.12 7.91
CA PHE A 130 10.24 -10.05 7.67
C PHE A 130 9.84 -9.93 6.20
N VAL A 131 10.77 -10.10 5.26
CA VAL A 131 10.46 -9.95 3.81
C VAL A 131 9.90 -11.22 3.16
N MET A 132 9.90 -12.35 3.86
CA MET A 132 9.51 -13.65 3.28
C MET A 132 8.02 -13.78 2.97
N PRO A 133 7.06 -13.26 3.78
CA PRO A 133 5.66 -13.36 3.42
C PRO A 133 5.39 -12.65 2.09
N TRP A 134 4.59 -13.31 1.24
CA TRP A 134 4.26 -12.84 -0.09
C TRP A 134 3.74 -11.38 -0.13
N PHE A 135 2.96 -10.96 0.87
CA PHE A 135 2.44 -9.59 0.95
C PHE A 135 3.53 -8.54 1.20
N VAL A 136 4.66 -8.90 1.83
CA VAL A 136 5.81 -7.98 1.94
C VAL A 136 6.60 -7.97 0.64
N THR A 137 6.93 -9.16 0.11
CA THR A 137 7.70 -9.31 -1.13
C THR A 137 7.01 -8.60 -2.31
N THR A 138 5.69 -8.77 -2.46
CA THR A 138 4.91 -8.15 -3.54
C THR A 138 4.92 -6.63 -3.43
N TRP A 139 4.66 -6.08 -2.24
CA TRP A 139 4.57 -4.62 -2.05
C TRP A 139 5.91 -3.91 -1.99
N ALA A 140 7.01 -4.62 -1.80
CA ALA A 140 8.34 -4.06 -1.57
C ALA A 140 8.84 -3.10 -2.66
N ALA A 141 8.48 -3.38 -3.91
CA ALA A 141 8.96 -2.62 -5.07
C ALA A 141 7.83 -2.00 -5.91
N LEU A 142 6.57 -2.13 -5.50
CA LEU A 142 5.47 -1.45 -6.20
C LEU A 142 5.53 0.07 -5.97
N ALA A 143 5.12 0.85 -6.97
CA ALA A 143 5.04 2.31 -6.89
C ALA A 143 3.92 2.77 -5.93
N ARG A 144 4.10 2.45 -4.63
CA ARG A 144 3.10 2.65 -3.57
C ARG A 144 3.71 3.38 -2.37
N VAL A 145 2.86 4.05 -1.63
CA VAL A 145 3.24 4.87 -0.47
C VAL A 145 3.62 4.05 0.78
N ASP A 146 3.25 2.77 0.82
CA ASP A 146 3.19 1.93 2.01
C ASP A 146 4.55 1.76 2.69
N THR A 147 5.54 1.25 1.97
CA THR A 147 6.87 0.96 2.54
C THR A 147 7.58 2.21 3.01
N THR A 148 7.38 3.35 2.33
CA THR A 148 7.92 4.64 2.75
C THR A 148 7.31 5.11 4.07
N ALA A 149 5.99 4.99 4.23
CA ALA A 149 5.31 5.36 5.47
C ALA A 149 5.75 4.47 6.64
N ILE A 150 5.87 3.15 6.41
CA ILE A 150 6.30 2.19 7.42
C ILE A 150 7.78 2.39 7.80
N LEU A 151 8.66 2.70 6.83
CA LEU A 151 10.05 3.08 7.13
C LEU A 151 10.11 4.25 8.11
N LEU A 152 9.39 5.32 7.81
CA LEU A 152 9.37 6.53 8.64
C LEU A 152 8.78 6.25 10.03
N SER A 153 7.70 5.46 10.12
CA SER A 153 7.09 5.01 11.37
C SER A 153 8.07 4.18 12.21
N LEU A 154 8.74 3.20 11.59
CA LEU A 154 9.72 2.35 12.28
C LEU A 154 10.95 3.14 12.72
N ALA A 155 11.45 4.06 11.89
CA ALA A 155 12.58 4.90 12.25
C ALA A 155 12.26 5.75 13.49
N GLY A 156 11.09 6.37 13.53
CA GLY A 156 10.60 7.09 14.70
C GLY A 156 10.47 6.18 15.93
N LEU A 157 9.83 5.02 15.77
CA LEU A 157 9.68 4.03 16.84
C LEU A 157 11.04 3.52 17.36
N SER A 158 12.00 3.24 16.48
CA SER A 158 13.35 2.83 16.84
C SER A 158 14.07 3.85 17.74
N ILE A 159 13.94 5.14 17.40
CA ILE A 159 14.48 6.23 18.25
C ILE A 159 13.84 6.22 19.63
N VAL A 160 12.51 6.07 19.70
CA VAL A 160 11.76 5.99 20.95
C VAL A 160 12.19 4.80 21.80
N LEU A 161 12.32 3.62 21.18
CA LEU A 161 12.74 2.39 21.89
C LEU A 161 14.13 2.53 22.52
N ARG A 162 15.08 3.14 21.80
CA ARG A 162 16.48 3.30 22.23
C ARG A 162 16.68 4.39 23.29
N ARG A 163 16.07 5.55 23.07
CA ARG A 163 16.27 6.73 23.92
C ARG A 163 15.23 6.83 25.04
N GLY A 164 14.23 5.96 25.02
CA GLY A 164 13.05 6.04 25.85
C GLY A 164 12.07 7.13 25.37
N PRO A 165 10.77 6.98 25.66
CA PRO A 165 9.72 7.84 25.09
C PRO A 165 9.81 9.30 25.54
N GLY A 166 10.52 9.61 26.62
CA GLY A 166 10.75 11.00 27.03
C GLY A 166 11.78 11.73 26.18
N ALA A 167 12.99 11.17 26.03
CA ALA A 167 14.07 11.76 25.24
C ALA A 167 13.97 11.43 23.74
N GLY A 168 13.43 10.25 23.42
CA GLY A 168 13.26 9.79 22.04
C GLY A 168 12.06 10.38 21.32
N ALA A 169 11.06 10.90 22.05
CA ALA A 169 9.88 11.49 21.41
C ALA A 169 10.26 12.63 20.43
N TRP A 170 11.02 13.61 20.91
CA TRP A 170 11.33 14.81 20.14
C TRP A 170 11.93 14.54 18.74
N PRO A 171 13.02 13.76 18.62
CA PRO A 171 13.58 13.46 17.29
C PRO A 171 12.72 12.49 16.46
N ALA A 172 11.75 11.79 17.08
CA ALA A 172 10.83 10.91 16.36
C ALA A 172 9.64 11.66 15.73
N LEU A 173 9.23 12.82 16.30
CA LEU A 173 8.05 13.55 15.83
C LEU A 173 8.12 13.94 14.34
N PRO A 174 9.21 14.49 13.79
CA PRO A 174 9.29 14.82 12.38
C PRO A 174 9.10 13.61 11.46
N LEU A 175 9.61 12.44 11.88
CA LEU A 175 9.42 11.19 11.14
C LEU A 175 7.96 10.73 11.16
N PHE A 176 7.27 10.86 12.28
CA PHE A 176 5.86 10.53 12.40
C PHE A 176 4.96 11.49 11.59
N TRP A 177 5.27 12.79 11.54
CA TRP A 177 4.56 13.74 10.67
C TRP A 177 4.76 13.37 9.21
N LEU A 178 6.00 13.11 8.80
CA LEU A 178 6.30 12.74 7.41
C LEU A 178 5.65 11.39 7.04
N ALA A 179 5.59 10.43 7.97
CA ALA A 179 4.86 9.17 7.79
C ALA A 179 3.37 9.42 7.53
N PHE A 180 2.73 10.29 8.33
CA PHE A 180 1.33 10.68 8.13
C PHE A 180 1.11 11.37 6.77
N PHE A 181 1.96 12.31 6.40
CA PHE A 181 1.88 13.00 5.10
C PHE A 181 2.30 12.12 3.92
N THR A 182 2.84 10.93 4.17
CA THR A 182 3.02 9.86 3.18
C THR A 182 1.77 8.99 3.09
N LYS A 183 1.20 8.59 4.24
CA LYS A 183 -0.01 7.76 4.33
C LYS A 183 -0.76 8.08 5.62
N GLN A 184 -1.99 8.60 5.51
CA GLN A 184 -2.74 9.14 6.66
C GLN A 184 -3.05 8.13 7.78
N ASN A 185 -2.98 6.84 7.52
CA ASN A 185 -3.14 5.81 8.55
C ASN A 185 -1.83 5.43 9.28
N ALA A 186 -0.69 6.07 8.97
CA ALA A 186 0.58 5.86 9.67
C ALA A 186 0.59 6.53 11.07
N LEU A 187 -0.41 6.18 11.89
CA LEU A 187 -0.65 6.73 13.24
C LEU A 187 -0.30 5.75 14.37
N LEU A 188 -0.08 4.48 14.06
CA LEU A 188 0.00 3.43 15.07
C LEU A 188 1.26 3.50 15.92
N ALA A 189 2.40 3.86 15.34
CA ALA A 189 3.65 4.04 16.08
C ALA A 189 3.62 5.27 17.02
N PRO A 190 3.21 6.49 16.60
CA PRO A 190 3.03 7.60 17.52
C PRO A 190 1.93 7.35 18.55
N ALA A 191 0.85 6.64 18.22
CA ALA A 191 -0.18 6.26 19.16
C ALA A 191 0.38 5.33 20.28
N ALA A 192 1.22 4.36 19.93
CA ALA A 192 1.89 3.49 20.90
C ALA A 192 2.78 4.28 21.88
N LEU A 193 3.53 5.28 21.37
CA LEU A 193 4.32 6.19 22.18
C LEU A 193 3.43 6.99 23.16
N LEU A 194 2.37 7.60 22.64
CA LEU A 194 1.46 8.43 23.45
C LEU A 194 0.73 7.59 24.50
N LEU A 195 0.26 6.40 24.15
CA LEU A 195 -0.35 5.48 25.11
C LEU A 195 0.64 5.04 26.19
N ASP A 196 1.90 4.73 25.86
CA ASP A 196 2.93 4.41 26.85
C ASP A 196 3.15 5.55 27.85
N LEU A 197 3.25 6.79 27.35
CA LEU A 197 3.40 7.98 28.20
C LEU A 197 2.17 8.19 29.10
N GLY A 198 0.96 8.03 28.55
CA GLY A 198 -0.29 8.18 29.29
C GLY A 198 -0.45 7.12 30.39
N LEU A 199 -0.25 5.84 30.05
CA LEU A 199 -0.31 4.71 31.00
C LEU A 199 0.75 4.82 32.11
N ALA A 200 1.93 5.32 31.75
CA ALA A 200 2.99 5.58 32.72
C ALA A 200 2.76 6.86 33.57
N ARG A 201 1.69 7.62 33.31
CA ARG A 201 1.43 8.94 33.91
C ARG A 201 2.65 9.88 33.83
N ASP A 202 3.39 9.79 32.70
CA ASP A 202 4.57 10.61 32.46
C ASP A 202 4.17 12.09 32.31
N ARG A 203 4.78 12.97 33.11
CA ARG A 203 4.50 14.43 33.05
C ARG A 203 4.74 15.06 31.68
N ARG A 204 5.44 14.37 30.79
CA ARG A 204 5.73 14.80 29.43
C ARG A 204 4.58 14.50 28.45
N PHE A 205 3.60 13.64 28.83
CA PHE A 205 2.50 13.23 27.96
C PHE A 205 1.84 14.43 27.25
N GLY A 206 1.36 15.41 28.01
CA GLY A 206 0.66 16.57 27.42
C GLY A 206 1.54 17.38 26.45
N ARG A 207 2.83 17.54 26.80
CA ARG A 207 3.78 18.27 25.93
C ARG A 207 4.07 17.51 24.63
N VAL A 208 4.29 16.18 24.72
CA VAL A 208 4.54 15.34 23.54
C VAL A 208 3.29 15.25 22.67
N LEU A 209 2.10 15.09 23.28
CA LEU A 209 0.83 15.10 22.57
C LEU A 209 0.62 16.43 21.82
N ALA A 210 0.80 17.57 22.50
CA ALA A 210 0.67 18.89 21.88
C ALA A 210 1.70 19.08 20.76
N ALA A 211 2.96 18.71 20.99
CA ALA A 211 4.01 18.80 19.99
C ALA A 211 3.78 17.87 18.80
N TYR A 212 3.11 16.74 18.96
CA TYR A 212 2.71 15.89 17.85
C TYR A 212 1.47 16.43 17.11
N ALA A 213 0.40 16.72 17.86
CA ALA A 213 -0.90 17.02 17.30
C ALA A 213 -0.99 18.43 16.69
N LEU A 214 -0.43 19.45 17.34
CA LEU A 214 -0.59 20.84 16.87
C LEU A 214 0.06 21.08 15.50
N PRO A 215 1.33 20.68 15.25
CA PRO A 215 1.91 20.82 13.91
C PRO A 215 1.20 19.94 12.87
N LEU A 216 0.76 18.72 13.26
CA LEU A 216 0.03 17.85 12.35
C LEU A 216 -1.29 18.49 11.90
N VAL A 217 -2.09 18.99 12.85
CA VAL A 217 -3.34 19.69 12.57
C VAL A 217 -3.08 20.96 11.76
N ALA A 218 -2.07 21.75 12.13
CA ALA A 218 -1.74 22.98 11.41
C ALA A 218 -1.33 22.71 9.95
N LEU A 219 -0.44 21.74 9.71
CA LEU A 219 -0.01 21.36 8.36
C LEU A 219 -1.15 20.76 7.54
N PHE A 220 -2.01 19.94 8.15
CA PHE A 220 -3.18 19.39 7.48
C PHE A 220 -4.21 20.50 7.15
N SER A 221 -4.45 21.42 8.09
CA SER A 221 -5.32 22.58 7.84
C SER A 221 -4.76 23.48 6.73
N LEU A 222 -3.44 23.68 6.70
CA LEU A 222 -2.80 24.42 5.62
C LEU A 222 -2.99 23.71 4.27
N LEU A 223 -2.86 22.39 4.20
CA LEU A 223 -3.15 21.62 3.00
C LEU A 223 -4.62 21.79 2.56
N VAL A 224 -5.56 21.71 3.51
CA VAL A 224 -6.99 21.91 3.22
C VAL A 224 -7.25 23.33 2.70
N LEU A 225 -6.67 24.35 3.31
CA LEU A 225 -6.80 25.74 2.86
C LEU A 225 -6.16 25.97 1.48
N ALA A 226 -4.96 25.46 1.26
CA ALA A 226 -4.24 25.57 -0.02
C ALA A 226 -4.96 24.87 -1.19
N THR A 227 -5.81 23.88 -0.88
CA THR A 227 -6.61 23.14 -1.86
C THR A 227 -8.09 23.55 -1.86
N HIS A 228 -8.42 24.70 -1.30
CA HIS A 228 -9.82 25.24 -1.20
C HIS A 228 -10.81 24.20 -0.63
N GLY A 229 -10.37 23.40 0.34
CA GLY A 229 -11.19 22.38 1.01
C GLY A 229 -11.19 21.00 0.33
N SER A 230 -10.75 20.87 -0.91
CA SER A 230 -10.84 19.58 -1.63
C SER A 230 -10.01 18.46 -1.00
N ALA A 231 -8.86 18.77 -0.39
CA ALA A 231 -8.07 17.78 0.35
C ALA A 231 -8.86 17.14 1.52
N TRP A 232 -9.72 17.89 2.20
CA TRP A 232 -10.59 17.34 3.26
C TRP A 232 -11.58 16.31 2.68
N TRP A 233 -12.24 16.67 1.58
CA TRP A 233 -13.17 15.74 0.94
C TRP A 233 -12.49 14.45 0.53
N HIS A 234 -11.36 14.54 -0.15
CA HIS A 234 -10.64 13.36 -0.65
C HIS A 234 -10.03 12.49 0.45
N LEU A 235 -9.29 13.11 1.39
CA LEU A 235 -8.53 12.36 2.40
C LEU A 235 -9.38 11.90 3.59
N VAL A 236 -10.51 12.56 3.86
CA VAL A 236 -11.36 12.25 5.00
C VAL A 236 -12.71 11.71 4.54
N VAL A 237 -13.51 12.52 3.83
CA VAL A 237 -14.92 12.17 3.53
C VAL A 237 -15.00 11.02 2.55
N TYR A 238 -14.37 11.13 1.37
CA TYR A 238 -14.42 10.09 0.35
C TYR A 238 -13.70 8.82 0.79
N THR A 239 -12.61 8.98 1.54
CA THR A 239 -11.91 7.84 2.12
C THR A 239 -12.76 7.10 3.17
N ALA A 240 -13.62 7.80 3.91
CA ALA A 240 -14.53 7.19 4.89
C ALA A 240 -15.76 6.52 4.23
N ALA A 241 -16.14 6.93 3.03
CA ALA A 241 -17.34 6.46 2.33
C ALA A 241 -17.21 5.07 1.68
N SER A 242 -16.32 4.23 2.16
CA SER A 242 -16.15 2.87 1.64
C SER A 242 -17.12 1.90 2.30
N THR A 243 -17.58 0.93 1.54
CA THR A 243 -18.28 -0.25 2.07
C THR A 243 -17.33 -1.18 2.81
N TYR A 244 -17.85 -1.97 3.75
CA TYR A 244 -17.08 -2.89 4.58
C TYR A 244 -17.52 -4.33 4.38
N GLU A 245 -16.57 -5.20 4.06
CA GLU A 245 -16.76 -6.64 3.90
C GLU A 245 -16.24 -7.37 5.16
N TRP A 246 -17.11 -7.56 6.15
CA TRP A 246 -16.71 -8.10 7.45
C TRP A 246 -16.16 -9.54 7.40
N GLY A 247 -16.60 -10.35 6.42
CA GLY A 247 -16.04 -11.70 6.21
C GLY A 247 -14.53 -11.64 5.91
N ARG A 248 -14.12 -10.69 5.08
CA ARG A 248 -12.72 -10.47 4.72
C ARG A 248 -11.84 -10.09 5.91
N MET A 249 -12.41 -9.37 6.88
CA MET A 249 -11.72 -9.09 8.14
C MET A 249 -11.37 -10.39 8.89
N GLY A 250 -12.36 -11.28 9.09
CA GLY A 250 -12.15 -12.55 9.78
C GLY A 250 -11.10 -13.42 9.09
N GLU A 251 -11.16 -13.56 7.77
CA GLU A 251 -10.16 -14.27 6.98
C GLU A 251 -8.77 -13.69 7.15
N SER A 252 -8.64 -12.37 7.18
CA SER A 252 -7.36 -11.69 7.34
C SER A 252 -6.74 -11.93 8.71
N TYR A 253 -7.52 -11.94 9.78
CA TYR A 253 -7.01 -12.31 11.10
C TYR A 253 -6.54 -13.76 11.15
N VAL A 254 -7.29 -14.68 10.53
CA VAL A 254 -6.86 -16.08 10.41
C VAL A 254 -5.56 -16.20 9.62
N GLN A 255 -5.44 -15.50 8.49
CA GLN A 255 -4.21 -15.49 7.69
C GLN A 255 -3.02 -14.98 8.50
N LEU A 256 -3.16 -13.85 9.19
CA LEU A 256 -2.08 -13.33 10.05
C LEU A 256 -1.74 -14.30 11.18
N ALA A 257 -2.74 -14.93 11.81
CA ALA A 257 -2.54 -15.90 12.87
C ALA A 257 -1.80 -17.16 12.37
N VAL A 258 -2.12 -17.64 11.17
CA VAL A 258 -1.42 -18.80 10.58
C VAL A 258 0.02 -18.45 10.21
N ILE A 259 0.23 -17.35 9.47
CA ILE A 259 1.57 -16.91 9.03
C ILE A 259 2.43 -16.54 10.24
N GLY A 260 1.88 -15.82 11.19
CA GLY A 260 2.56 -15.33 12.40
C GLY A 260 2.55 -16.30 13.57
N GLY A 261 1.83 -17.41 13.49
CA GLY A 261 1.60 -18.32 14.62
C GLY A 261 2.85 -18.71 15.41
N PRO A 262 3.92 -19.18 14.76
CA PRO A 262 5.16 -19.52 15.48
C PRO A 262 5.79 -18.31 16.21
N LEU A 263 5.71 -17.10 15.63
CA LEU A 263 6.20 -15.86 16.27
C LEU A 263 5.30 -15.43 17.43
N LEU A 264 4.00 -15.58 17.28
CA LEU A 264 3.02 -15.29 18.34
C LEU A 264 3.18 -16.26 19.52
N LEU A 265 3.44 -17.55 19.25
CA LEU A 265 3.79 -18.52 20.28
C LEU A 265 5.10 -18.16 20.99
N LEU A 266 6.10 -17.67 20.26
CA LEU A 266 7.35 -17.18 20.83
C LEU A 266 7.10 -15.95 21.72
N ALA A 267 6.25 -15.01 21.27
CA ALA A 267 5.87 -13.84 22.06
C ALA A 267 5.12 -14.24 23.34
N TRP A 268 4.17 -15.17 23.25
CA TRP A 268 3.46 -15.74 24.39
C TRP A 268 4.42 -16.44 25.37
N ALA A 269 5.34 -17.25 24.88
CA ALA A 269 6.35 -17.91 25.71
C ALA A 269 7.24 -16.89 26.44
N GLY A 270 7.62 -15.78 25.79
CA GLY A 270 8.36 -14.68 26.42
C GLY A 270 7.59 -14.04 27.55
N GLU A 271 6.29 -13.79 27.39
CA GLU A 271 5.44 -13.26 28.44
C GLU A 271 5.25 -14.28 29.59
N ALA A 272 4.96 -15.54 29.25
CA ALA A 272 4.68 -16.58 30.25
C ALA A 272 5.90 -16.94 31.11
N LEU A 273 7.09 -17.06 30.51
CA LEU A 273 8.30 -17.54 31.15
C LEU A 273 9.20 -16.43 31.68
N ALA A 274 9.05 -15.20 31.18
CA ALA A 274 9.88 -14.04 31.53
C ALA A 274 9.09 -12.76 31.78
N PRO A 275 7.95 -12.76 32.49
CA PRO A 275 7.00 -11.65 32.53
C PRO A 275 7.62 -10.34 32.99
N ALA A 276 8.46 -10.37 34.03
CA ALA A 276 9.11 -9.18 34.58
C ALA A 276 10.09 -8.52 33.59
N ALA A 277 10.78 -9.33 32.76
CA ALA A 277 11.66 -8.83 31.74
C ALA A 277 10.87 -8.38 30.49
N PHE A 278 9.83 -9.12 30.12
CA PHE A 278 8.99 -8.87 28.97
C PHE A 278 8.20 -7.57 29.11
N ARG A 279 7.61 -7.30 30.29
CA ARG A 279 6.81 -6.10 30.61
C ARG A 279 7.62 -4.84 30.90
N LYS A 280 8.95 -4.86 30.75
CA LYS A 280 9.75 -3.64 30.75
C LYS A 280 9.24 -2.65 29.71
N ARG A 281 9.63 -1.40 29.82
CA ARG A 281 9.14 -0.31 28.96
C ARG A 281 9.19 -0.63 27.45
N THR A 282 10.28 -1.22 26.98
CA THR A 282 10.41 -1.67 25.58
C THR A 282 9.31 -2.65 25.22
N GLY A 283 9.12 -3.71 26.00
CA GLY A 283 8.07 -4.70 25.75
C GLY A 283 6.66 -4.10 25.82
N ARG A 284 6.42 -3.17 26.75
CA ARG A 284 5.12 -2.48 26.85
C ARG A 284 4.82 -1.64 25.61
N ILE A 285 5.79 -0.88 25.09
CA ILE A 285 5.62 -0.12 23.85
C ILE A 285 5.36 -1.07 22.67
N LEU A 286 6.10 -2.18 22.58
CA LEU A 286 5.91 -3.17 21.51
C LEU A 286 4.56 -3.89 21.62
N LEU A 287 4.08 -4.18 22.84
CA LEU A 287 2.72 -4.72 23.04
C LEU A 287 1.64 -3.73 22.62
N LEU A 288 1.80 -2.45 22.96
CA LEU A 288 0.87 -1.40 22.52
C LEU A 288 0.89 -1.26 21.00
N TYR A 289 2.09 -1.22 20.41
CA TYR A 289 2.23 -1.14 18.97
C TYR A 289 1.60 -2.35 18.26
N PHE A 290 1.84 -3.56 18.76
CA PHE A 290 1.22 -4.78 18.23
C PHE A 290 -0.31 -4.77 18.39
N GLY A 291 -0.84 -4.43 19.56
CA GLY A 291 -2.28 -4.36 19.80
C GLY A 291 -2.98 -3.33 18.93
N LEU A 292 -2.37 -2.13 18.74
CA LEU A 292 -2.88 -1.11 17.84
C LEU A 292 -2.85 -1.58 16.38
N ASN A 293 -1.82 -2.32 15.98
CA ASN A 293 -1.72 -2.89 14.63
C ASN A 293 -2.77 -3.97 14.40
N LEU A 294 -3.04 -4.82 15.39
CA LEU A 294 -4.16 -5.77 15.29
C LEU A 294 -5.50 -5.05 15.14
N ALA A 295 -5.76 -4.02 15.94
CA ALA A 295 -6.97 -3.21 15.80
C ALA A 295 -7.04 -2.52 14.43
N GLY A 296 -5.92 -1.98 13.95
CA GLY A 296 -5.81 -1.34 12.63
C GLY A 296 -6.05 -2.29 11.47
N LEU A 297 -5.69 -3.57 11.61
CA LEU A 297 -5.94 -4.60 10.58
C LEU A 297 -7.43 -4.77 10.28
N ALA A 298 -8.34 -4.45 11.20
CA ALA A 298 -9.78 -4.48 10.93
C ALA A 298 -10.17 -3.60 9.73
N THR A 299 -9.40 -2.57 9.43
CA THR A 299 -9.62 -1.69 8.27
C THR A 299 -9.38 -2.37 6.91
N ILE A 300 -8.85 -3.59 6.88
CA ILE A 300 -8.74 -4.42 5.67
C ILE A 300 -10.12 -4.84 5.13
N ALA A 301 -11.15 -4.82 5.97
CA ALA A 301 -12.54 -5.03 5.57
C ALA A 301 -13.06 -3.95 4.61
N LYS A 302 -12.39 -2.81 4.53
CA LYS A 302 -12.75 -1.70 3.67
C LYS A 302 -12.59 -2.07 2.20
N ALA A 303 -13.59 -1.77 1.37
CA ALA A 303 -13.49 -1.94 -0.08
C ALA A 303 -12.25 -1.21 -0.62
N GLY A 304 -11.51 -1.88 -1.51
CA GLY A 304 -10.23 -1.37 -2.05
C GLY A 304 -9.02 -1.50 -1.12
N ALA A 305 -9.19 -1.99 0.12
CA ALA A 305 -8.04 -2.41 0.92
C ALA A 305 -7.40 -3.66 0.30
N ALA A 306 -6.08 -3.76 0.37
CA ALA A 306 -5.32 -4.88 -0.17
C ALA A 306 -4.34 -5.42 0.88
N GLN A 307 -3.52 -6.37 0.48
CA GLN A 307 -2.64 -7.10 1.39
C GLN A 307 -1.51 -6.26 2.00
N ASN A 308 -1.28 -5.03 1.51
CA ASN A 308 -0.41 -4.05 2.14
C ASN A 308 -0.78 -3.73 3.60
N TYR A 309 -2.04 -3.96 3.98
CA TYR A 309 -2.51 -3.81 5.37
C TYR A 309 -1.92 -4.84 6.33
N PHE A 310 -1.33 -5.93 5.84
CA PHE A 310 -0.61 -6.91 6.67
C PHE A 310 0.81 -6.48 7.04
N ILE A 311 1.45 -5.57 6.29
CA ILE A 311 2.89 -5.30 6.42
C ILE A 311 3.24 -4.75 7.82
N GLU A 312 2.48 -3.76 8.32
CA GLU A 312 2.76 -3.15 9.62
C GLU A 312 2.38 -4.06 10.81
N PRO A 313 1.23 -4.77 10.83
CA PRO A 313 0.96 -5.83 11.81
C PRO A 313 2.01 -6.94 11.83
N TRP A 314 2.52 -7.33 10.67
CA TRP A 314 3.61 -8.29 10.56
C TRP A 314 4.92 -7.76 11.16
N LEU A 315 5.28 -6.52 10.86
CA LEU A 315 6.41 -5.82 11.47
C LEU A 315 6.32 -5.81 13.00
N ALA A 316 5.14 -5.47 13.52
CA ALA A 316 4.88 -5.44 14.96
C ALA A 316 5.03 -6.85 15.59
N THR A 317 4.56 -7.89 14.90
CA THR A 317 4.71 -9.30 15.31
C THR A 317 6.19 -9.70 15.36
N VAL A 318 6.96 -9.36 14.34
CA VAL A 318 8.41 -9.63 14.26
C VAL A 318 9.17 -8.95 15.41
N LEU A 319 8.89 -7.67 15.67
CA LEU A 319 9.53 -6.91 16.76
C LEU A 319 9.18 -7.49 18.15
N LEU A 320 7.92 -7.85 18.37
CA LEU A 320 7.45 -8.41 19.62
C LEU A 320 8.07 -9.79 19.88
N ALA A 321 8.12 -10.66 18.87
CA ALA A 321 8.75 -11.97 18.94
C ALA A 321 10.27 -11.88 19.18
N ALA A 322 10.94 -10.93 18.55
CA ALA A 322 12.37 -10.68 18.80
C ALA A 322 12.63 -10.22 20.25
N TRP A 323 11.77 -9.37 20.79
CA TRP A 323 11.84 -8.97 22.21
C TRP A 323 11.62 -10.16 23.14
N ALA A 324 10.66 -11.02 22.84
CA ALA A 324 10.41 -12.26 23.57
C ALA A 324 11.64 -13.18 23.56
N LEU A 325 12.22 -13.40 22.38
CA LEU A 325 13.46 -14.18 22.26
C LEU A 325 14.58 -13.61 23.14
N ARG A 326 14.76 -12.29 23.14
CA ARG A 326 15.72 -11.60 24.03
C ARG A 326 15.50 -11.93 25.50
N CYS A 327 14.24 -11.81 25.96
CA CYS A 327 13.89 -12.08 27.34
C CYS A 327 14.16 -13.54 27.71
N LEU A 328 13.79 -14.48 26.86
CA LEU A 328 14.02 -15.90 27.03
C LEU A 328 15.50 -16.28 27.04
N LEU A 329 16.31 -15.72 26.13
CA LEU A 329 17.75 -15.98 26.07
C LEU A 329 18.51 -15.46 27.28
N ARG A 330 18.02 -14.39 27.92
CA ARG A 330 18.62 -13.86 29.18
C ARG A 330 18.28 -14.70 30.41
N GLN A 331 17.10 -15.29 30.47
CA GLN A 331 16.62 -16.11 31.58
C GLN A 331 16.81 -17.61 31.37
N GLY A 332 16.88 -18.03 30.09
CA GLY A 332 16.89 -19.45 29.75
C GLY A 332 18.23 -20.14 29.88
N GLY A 333 18.16 -21.43 30.19
CA GLY A 333 19.32 -22.32 30.22
C GLY A 333 19.91 -22.60 28.82
N PRO A 334 20.98 -23.40 28.75
CA PRO A 334 21.70 -23.75 27.52
C PRO A 334 20.81 -24.29 26.39
N TRP A 335 19.66 -24.89 26.74
CA TRP A 335 18.70 -25.45 25.83
C TRP A 335 18.05 -24.37 24.94
N LEU A 336 17.55 -23.29 25.53
CA LEU A 336 16.92 -22.17 24.78
C LEU A 336 17.90 -21.48 23.82
N ARG A 337 19.16 -21.35 24.24
CA ARG A 337 20.23 -20.81 23.39
C ARG A 337 20.51 -21.66 22.17
N SER A 338 20.14 -22.93 22.20
CA SER A 338 20.37 -23.89 21.11
C SER A 338 19.14 -24.06 20.21
N ALA A 339 17.94 -23.79 20.74
CA ALA A 339 16.67 -24.07 20.06
C ALA A 339 16.18 -22.92 19.18
N TRP A 340 16.61 -21.67 19.44
CA TRP A 340 16.10 -20.52 18.70
C TRP A 340 16.25 -20.61 17.17
N PRO A 341 17.35 -21.20 16.59
CA PRO A 341 17.42 -21.29 15.15
C PRO A 341 16.36 -22.23 14.56
N ALA A 342 16.04 -23.34 15.26
CA ALA A 342 14.99 -24.24 14.84
C ALA A 342 13.60 -23.58 14.96
N CYS A 343 13.34 -22.81 16.02
CA CYS A 343 12.09 -22.07 16.17
C CYS A 343 11.92 -21.04 15.03
N LEU A 344 12.98 -20.30 14.70
CA LEU A 344 12.93 -19.34 13.58
C LEU A 344 12.86 -20.04 12.22
N ALA A 345 13.44 -21.24 12.05
CA ALA A 345 13.28 -22.02 10.83
C ALA A 345 11.81 -22.41 10.60
N VAL A 346 11.11 -22.84 11.66
CA VAL A 346 9.66 -23.10 11.59
C VAL A 346 8.90 -21.81 11.25
N ALA A 347 9.20 -20.69 11.91
CA ALA A 347 8.56 -19.41 11.62
C ALA A 347 8.80 -18.96 10.17
N ALA A 348 10.03 -19.09 9.68
CA ALA A 348 10.40 -18.74 8.32
C ALA A 348 9.71 -19.66 7.29
N ALA A 349 9.68 -20.95 7.53
CA ALA A 349 8.95 -21.89 6.68
C ALA A 349 7.45 -21.58 6.66
N THR A 350 6.84 -21.30 7.81
CA THR A 350 5.42 -20.92 7.89
C THR A 350 5.16 -19.62 7.15
N ALA A 351 5.99 -18.60 7.36
CA ALA A 351 5.86 -17.30 6.69
C ALA A 351 5.97 -17.40 5.17
N ASN A 352 6.81 -18.33 4.68
CA ASN A 352 7.05 -18.51 3.26
C ASN A 352 6.04 -19.45 2.57
N TYR A 353 5.56 -20.49 3.25
CA TYR A 353 4.81 -21.57 2.62
C TYR A 353 3.38 -21.78 3.12
N ALA A 354 2.91 -21.01 4.12
CA ALA A 354 1.57 -21.20 4.69
C ALA A 354 0.43 -20.93 3.69
N TYR A 355 0.67 -20.11 2.67
CA TYR A 355 -0.29 -19.79 1.61
C TYR A 355 0.33 -19.95 0.22
N PRO A 356 0.62 -21.16 -0.23
CA PRO A 356 1.28 -21.39 -1.51
C PRO A 356 0.42 -21.06 -2.73
N SER A 357 -0.92 -21.04 -2.57
CA SER A 357 -1.88 -20.73 -3.64
C SER A 357 -2.03 -19.25 -3.96
N LEU A 358 -1.50 -18.37 -3.12
CA LEU A 358 -1.42 -16.97 -3.43
C LEU A 358 -0.15 -16.79 -4.28
N ASP A 359 -0.35 -16.67 -5.57
CA ASP A 359 0.75 -16.40 -6.50
C ASP A 359 1.63 -15.28 -5.96
N ARG A 360 2.89 -15.63 -5.69
CA ARG A 360 3.87 -14.74 -5.06
C ARG A 360 4.29 -13.62 -5.98
N LEU A 361 4.05 -13.82 -7.26
CA LEU A 361 4.27 -12.84 -8.31
C LEU A 361 2.90 -12.41 -8.83
N PRO A 362 2.58 -11.13 -8.90
CA PRO A 362 1.40 -10.70 -9.63
C PRO A 362 1.48 -11.36 -11.01
N HIS A 363 0.52 -12.24 -11.33
CA HIS A 363 0.44 -12.92 -12.62
C HIS A 363 0.62 -11.94 -13.78
N GLU A 364 0.14 -10.73 -13.57
CA GLU A 364 0.18 -9.64 -14.52
C GLU A 364 1.61 -9.21 -14.91
N LEU A 365 2.56 -9.23 -13.95
CA LEU A 365 3.94 -8.75 -14.22
C LEU A 365 4.81 -9.73 -15.00
N HIS A 366 4.50 -11.02 -14.95
CA HIS A 366 5.44 -12.06 -15.39
C HIS A 366 4.88 -12.98 -16.48
N HIS A 367 3.58 -12.87 -16.81
CA HIS A 367 3.01 -13.68 -17.87
C HIS A 367 3.32 -13.06 -19.24
N PRO A 368 3.96 -13.80 -20.19
CA PRO A 368 4.29 -13.27 -21.51
C PRO A 368 3.07 -12.76 -22.29
N GLU A 369 1.90 -13.34 -22.04
CA GLU A 369 0.64 -12.93 -22.67
C GLU A 369 0.19 -11.56 -22.18
N ASN A 370 0.36 -11.27 -20.89
CA ASN A 370 0.04 -9.95 -20.34
C ASN A 370 0.98 -8.87 -20.88
N ALA A 371 2.28 -9.18 -21.01
CA ALA A 371 3.21 -8.25 -21.65
C ALA A 371 2.80 -7.90 -23.09
N ARG A 372 2.33 -8.89 -23.88
CA ARG A 372 1.82 -8.65 -25.23
C ARG A 372 0.53 -7.82 -25.20
N ALA A 373 -0.37 -8.12 -24.28
CA ALA A 373 -1.61 -7.37 -24.09
C ALA A 373 -1.33 -5.90 -23.76
N PHE A 374 -0.40 -5.63 -22.84
CA PHE A 374 -0.02 -4.26 -22.51
C PHE A 374 0.61 -3.50 -23.69
N VAL A 375 1.46 -4.14 -24.50
CA VAL A 375 2.03 -3.52 -25.70
C VAL A 375 0.91 -3.16 -26.71
N ALA A 376 -0.04 -4.07 -26.91
CA ALA A 376 -1.18 -3.81 -27.79
C ALA A 376 -2.07 -2.67 -27.25
N LEU A 377 -2.33 -2.66 -25.94
CA LEU A 377 -3.11 -1.63 -25.29
C LEU A 377 -2.43 -0.25 -25.33
N ASP A 378 -1.13 -0.17 -25.06
CA ASP A 378 -0.36 1.08 -25.14
C ASP A 378 -0.40 1.66 -26.56
N ARG A 379 -0.22 0.82 -27.58
CA ARG A 379 -0.33 1.24 -28.99
C ARG A 379 -1.71 1.76 -29.29
N LEU A 380 -2.77 1.01 -28.94
CA LEU A 380 -4.15 1.41 -29.18
C LEU A 380 -4.48 2.76 -28.53
N VAL A 381 -4.04 2.97 -27.27
CA VAL A 381 -4.24 4.23 -26.55
C VAL A 381 -3.47 5.38 -27.19
N ARG A 382 -2.23 5.15 -27.66
CA ARG A 382 -1.42 6.18 -28.33
C ARG A 382 -1.99 6.57 -29.68
N ASP A 383 -2.46 5.60 -30.46
CA ASP A 383 -2.92 5.81 -31.83
C ASP A 383 -4.35 6.38 -31.89
N THR A 384 -5.12 6.31 -30.79
CA THR A 384 -6.49 6.83 -30.75
C THR A 384 -6.49 8.35 -30.52
N PRO A 385 -7.00 9.18 -31.43
CA PRO A 385 -7.13 10.61 -31.23
C PRO A 385 -8.28 10.93 -30.26
N GLY A 386 -8.16 12.04 -29.51
CA GLY A 386 -9.20 12.51 -28.59
C GLY A 386 -9.14 11.90 -27.18
N PRO A 387 -10.20 12.08 -26.37
CA PRO A 387 -10.22 11.63 -24.97
C PRO A 387 -10.43 10.12 -24.87
N VAL A 388 -9.53 9.47 -24.14
CA VAL A 388 -9.58 8.01 -23.89
C VAL A 388 -9.89 7.76 -22.43
N LEU A 389 -10.80 6.82 -22.15
CA LEU A 389 -11.02 6.27 -20.82
C LEU A 389 -10.37 4.90 -20.71
N SER A 390 -9.75 4.60 -19.58
CA SER A 390 -9.18 3.28 -19.30
C SER A 390 -9.24 2.95 -17.83
N GLU A 391 -9.60 1.72 -17.49
CA GLU A 391 -9.45 1.20 -16.12
C GLU A 391 -7.98 1.00 -15.75
N ASN A 392 -7.11 0.75 -16.70
CA ASN A 392 -5.67 0.76 -16.48
C ASN A 392 -5.13 2.20 -16.60
N LEU A 393 -5.06 2.91 -15.48
CA LEU A 393 -4.62 4.31 -15.47
C LEU A 393 -3.14 4.46 -15.85
N SER A 394 -2.30 3.45 -15.55
CA SER A 394 -0.87 3.54 -15.87
C SER A 394 -0.63 3.65 -17.38
N VAL A 395 -1.42 2.95 -18.20
CA VAL A 395 -1.29 3.03 -19.66
C VAL A 395 -1.58 4.45 -20.15
N LEU A 396 -2.59 5.14 -19.58
CA LEU A 396 -2.89 6.53 -19.95
C LEU A 396 -1.70 7.44 -19.61
N VAL A 397 -1.17 7.36 -18.39
CA VAL A 397 -0.04 8.21 -17.95
C VAL A 397 1.22 7.92 -18.77
N LEU A 398 1.56 6.66 -18.99
CA LEU A 398 2.72 6.25 -19.80
C LEU A 398 2.57 6.66 -21.27
N ALA A 399 1.36 6.67 -21.80
CA ALA A 399 1.05 7.21 -23.13
C ALA A 399 0.96 8.75 -23.17
N ARG A 400 1.22 9.45 -22.05
CA ARG A 400 1.07 10.91 -21.89
C ARG A 400 -0.35 11.40 -22.20
N ARG A 401 -1.35 10.57 -21.88
CA ARG A 401 -2.77 10.92 -21.98
C ARG A 401 -3.27 11.45 -20.65
N ARG A 402 -4.24 12.35 -20.69
CA ARG A 402 -4.92 12.83 -19.47
C ARG A 402 -5.78 11.73 -18.87
N VAL A 403 -5.67 11.52 -17.58
CA VAL A 403 -6.59 10.67 -16.82
C VAL A 403 -7.84 11.48 -16.54
N LEU A 404 -8.97 11.07 -17.14
CA LEU A 404 -10.26 11.74 -16.99
C LEU A 404 -11.15 11.06 -15.94
N LEU A 405 -10.97 9.77 -15.72
CA LEU A 405 -11.79 8.96 -14.81
C LEU A 405 -10.92 8.01 -14.01
N GLU A 406 -11.10 8.00 -12.69
CA GLU A 406 -10.64 6.93 -11.79
C GLU A 406 -11.86 6.09 -11.40
N PRO A 407 -12.08 4.93 -12.05
CA PRO A 407 -13.36 4.25 -11.99
C PRO A 407 -13.69 3.65 -10.64
N PHE A 408 -12.69 3.17 -9.87
CA PHE A 408 -12.94 2.50 -8.59
C PHE A 408 -13.49 3.46 -7.53
N GLY A 409 -12.83 4.59 -7.30
CA GLY A 409 -13.27 5.58 -6.31
C GLY A 409 -14.59 6.24 -6.73
N VAL A 410 -14.72 6.57 -8.02
CA VAL A 410 -15.95 7.17 -8.57
C VAL A 410 -17.15 6.24 -8.42
N LYS A 411 -16.98 4.93 -8.69
CA LYS A 411 -18.00 3.90 -8.44
C LYS A 411 -18.44 3.92 -6.97
N LEU A 412 -17.48 3.81 -6.04
CA LEU A 412 -17.79 3.81 -4.61
C LEU A 412 -18.54 5.06 -4.15
N LEU A 413 -18.15 6.23 -4.66
CA LEU A 413 -18.84 7.48 -4.34
C LEU A 413 -20.25 7.53 -4.95
N ALA A 414 -20.46 7.00 -6.14
CA ALA A 414 -21.77 6.92 -6.78
C ALA A 414 -22.70 5.99 -5.99
N GLU A 415 -22.23 4.82 -5.59
CA GLU A 415 -22.96 3.85 -4.75
C GLU A 415 -23.37 4.45 -3.39
N ASN A 416 -22.54 5.34 -2.83
CA ASN A 416 -22.83 6.02 -1.56
C ASN A 416 -23.55 7.39 -1.72
N GLY A 417 -23.97 7.76 -2.94
CA GLY A 417 -24.70 9.00 -3.21
C GLY A 417 -23.87 10.29 -3.06
N LEU A 418 -22.52 10.16 -3.03
CA LEU A 418 -21.58 11.28 -2.91
C LEU A 418 -21.07 11.80 -4.26
N PHE A 419 -21.40 11.09 -5.34
CA PHE A 419 -21.06 11.48 -6.72
C PHE A 419 -22.25 11.18 -7.64
N ARG A 420 -22.52 12.11 -8.56
CA ARG A 420 -23.52 11.95 -9.61
C ARG A 420 -22.83 11.80 -10.96
N PRO A 421 -22.96 10.67 -11.63
CA PRO A 421 -22.30 10.41 -12.92
C PRO A 421 -22.98 11.09 -14.11
N ASP A 422 -23.95 12.00 -13.92
CA ASP A 422 -24.78 12.60 -14.95
C ASP A 422 -23.99 13.19 -16.12
N ARG A 423 -22.85 13.83 -15.84
CA ARG A 423 -21.98 14.38 -16.88
C ARG A 423 -21.26 13.26 -17.64
N LEU A 424 -20.71 12.29 -16.93
CA LEU A 424 -20.04 11.13 -17.54
C LEU A 424 -21.00 10.36 -18.46
N VAL A 425 -22.25 10.19 -18.01
CA VAL A 425 -23.31 9.55 -18.80
C VAL A 425 -23.68 10.38 -20.04
N ARG A 426 -23.89 11.69 -19.90
CA ARG A 426 -24.16 12.58 -21.06
C ARG A 426 -23.05 12.53 -22.09
N ASP A 427 -21.79 12.58 -21.66
CA ASP A 427 -20.64 12.58 -22.55
C ASP A 427 -20.45 11.21 -23.23
N CYS A 428 -20.80 10.13 -22.54
CA CYS A 428 -20.90 8.79 -23.11
C CYS A 428 -22.01 8.70 -24.17
N GLU A 429 -23.21 9.20 -23.88
CA GLU A 429 -24.34 9.23 -24.85
C GLU A 429 -23.99 10.05 -26.10
N ALA A 430 -23.22 11.11 -25.93
CA ALA A 430 -22.71 11.92 -27.03
C ALA A 430 -21.58 11.25 -27.84
N GLY A 431 -21.06 10.09 -27.39
CA GLY A 431 -19.94 9.41 -28.04
C GLY A 431 -18.62 10.17 -27.92
N LEU A 432 -18.44 10.96 -26.85
CA LEU A 432 -17.26 11.81 -26.65
C LEU A 432 -15.95 11.01 -26.57
N PHE A 433 -16.00 9.76 -26.14
CA PHE A 433 -14.83 8.93 -25.92
C PHE A 433 -14.61 7.97 -27.10
N PRO A 434 -13.67 8.27 -28.01
CA PRO A 434 -13.40 7.40 -29.17
C PRO A 434 -12.86 6.01 -28.78
N LEU A 435 -12.33 5.88 -27.56
CA LEU A 435 -11.88 4.61 -26.98
C LEU A 435 -12.21 4.56 -25.49
N VAL A 436 -12.83 3.47 -25.07
CA VAL A 436 -13.05 3.13 -23.67
C VAL A 436 -12.47 1.73 -23.43
N VAL A 437 -11.54 1.60 -22.47
CA VAL A 437 -10.90 0.34 -22.11
C VAL A 437 -11.42 -0.08 -20.73
N VAL A 438 -12.19 -1.15 -20.71
CA VAL A 438 -12.87 -1.64 -19.52
C VAL A 438 -12.34 -3.01 -19.10
N GLU A 439 -12.35 -3.28 -17.81
CA GLU A 439 -12.14 -4.60 -17.22
C GLU A 439 -13.43 -5.05 -16.52
N HIS A 440 -13.85 -4.34 -15.46
CA HIS A 440 -15.10 -4.62 -14.75
C HIS A 440 -15.68 -3.40 -14.02
N ARG A 441 -14.89 -2.44 -13.57
CA ARG A 441 -15.30 -1.35 -12.66
C ARG A 441 -16.17 -0.31 -13.33
N MET A 442 -15.89 0.01 -14.60
CA MET A 442 -16.67 1.00 -15.34
C MET A 442 -18.09 0.53 -15.62
N TRP A 443 -18.30 -0.79 -15.75
CA TRP A 443 -19.64 -1.37 -15.90
C TRP A 443 -20.53 -1.17 -14.66
N GLU A 444 -19.89 -1.04 -13.50
CA GLU A 444 -20.57 -0.92 -12.23
C GLU A 444 -20.86 0.54 -11.84
N ILE A 445 -20.45 1.54 -12.65
CA ILE A 445 -20.79 2.94 -12.43
C ILE A 445 -22.24 3.17 -12.87
N PRO A 446 -23.17 3.58 -11.98
CA PRO A 446 -24.59 3.74 -12.29
C PRO A 446 -24.83 4.66 -13.49
N GLY A 447 -25.65 4.19 -14.44
CA GLY A 447 -25.99 4.90 -15.70
C GLY A 447 -24.88 4.88 -16.75
N PHE A 448 -23.61 4.77 -16.33
CA PHE A 448 -22.49 4.75 -17.27
C PHE A 448 -22.31 3.37 -17.91
N GLY A 449 -22.41 2.28 -17.12
CA GLY A 449 -22.36 0.93 -17.65
C GLY A 449 -23.45 0.70 -18.68
N GLU A 450 -24.69 1.07 -18.40
CA GLU A 450 -25.83 0.96 -19.31
C GLU A 450 -25.64 1.82 -20.57
N CYS A 451 -24.98 3.00 -20.44
CA CYS A 451 -24.62 3.80 -21.61
C CYS A 451 -23.59 3.07 -22.48
N LEU A 452 -22.55 2.49 -21.90
CA LEU A 452 -21.55 1.72 -22.65
C LEU A 452 -22.20 0.58 -23.43
N GLU A 453 -23.13 -0.16 -22.82
CA GLU A 453 -23.85 -1.25 -23.52
C GLU A 453 -24.67 -0.76 -24.71
N ARG A 454 -25.33 0.38 -24.60
CA ARG A 454 -26.19 0.93 -25.66
C ARG A 454 -25.39 1.62 -26.76
N ARG A 455 -24.39 2.41 -26.41
CA ARG A 455 -23.73 3.38 -27.31
C ARG A 455 -22.40 2.90 -27.84
N TYR A 456 -21.81 1.87 -27.24
CA TYR A 456 -20.49 1.37 -27.63
C TYR A 456 -20.56 -0.06 -28.14
N GLU A 457 -19.58 -0.45 -28.94
CA GLU A 457 -19.41 -1.80 -29.45
C GLU A 457 -17.98 -2.30 -29.18
N PRO A 458 -17.79 -3.61 -29.02
CA PRO A 458 -16.47 -4.19 -28.88
C PRO A 458 -15.58 -3.89 -30.09
N LEU A 459 -14.38 -3.37 -29.82
CA LEU A 459 -13.32 -3.16 -30.79
C LEU A 459 -12.31 -4.32 -30.78
N ALA A 460 -11.85 -4.68 -29.58
CA ALA A 460 -10.86 -5.76 -29.36
C ALA A 460 -10.87 -6.26 -27.92
N ASN A 461 -10.55 -7.55 -27.74
CA ASN A 461 -10.18 -8.10 -26.44
C ASN A 461 -8.65 -8.08 -26.32
N ILE A 462 -8.12 -7.44 -25.26
CA ILE A 462 -6.69 -7.25 -25.05
C ILE A 462 -6.33 -7.71 -23.63
N GLY A 463 -5.97 -8.98 -23.48
CA GLY A 463 -5.77 -9.60 -22.17
C GLY A 463 -7.05 -9.53 -21.33
N PRO A 464 -7.01 -8.97 -20.11
CA PRO A 464 -8.18 -8.82 -19.25
C PRO A 464 -9.09 -7.64 -19.68
N PHE A 465 -8.67 -6.83 -20.65
CA PHE A 465 -9.38 -5.61 -21.04
C PHE A 465 -10.20 -5.81 -22.30
N LEU A 466 -11.40 -5.22 -22.28
CA LEU A 466 -12.25 -5.05 -23.45
C LEU A 466 -12.14 -3.60 -23.93
N ALA A 467 -11.60 -3.41 -25.12
CA ALA A 467 -11.60 -2.11 -25.80
C ALA A 467 -12.94 -1.90 -26.52
N LEU A 468 -13.55 -0.74 -26.29
CA LEU A 468 -14.83 -0.33 -26.85
C LEU A 468 -14.66 0.93 -27.67
N ARG A 469 -15.44 1.03 -28.78
CA ARG A 469 -15.59 2.26 -29.56
C ARG A 469 -17.05 2.67 -29.68
N PRO A 470 -17.35 3.97 -29.89
CA PRO A 470 -18.72 4.40 -30.15
C PRO A 470 -19.30 3.65 -31.34
N ARG A 471 -20.54 3.21 -31.23
CA ARG A 471 -21.30 2.70 -32.39
C ARG A 471 -21.47 3.82 -33.42
N PRO A 472 -21.31 3.56 -34.72
CA PRO A 472 -21.67 4.52 -35.75
C PRO A 472 -23.10 5.00 -35.50
N VAL A 473 -23.28 6.29 -35.35
CA VAL A 473 -24.66 6.85 -35.34
C VAL A 473 -25.25 6.48 -36.70
N ALA A 474 -26.25 5.59 -36.69
CA ALA A 474 -27.03 5.36 -37.92
C ALA A 474 -27.58 6.74 -38.31
N TRP A 475 -27.10 7.26 -39.40
CA TRP A 475 -27.58 8.52 -39.95
C TRP A 475 -29.05 8.31 -40.27
N ALA A 476 -29.95 8.71 -39.38
CA ALA A 476 -31.36 8.75 -39.66
C ALA A 476 -31.51 9.78 -40.78
N GLY A 477 -31.57 9.25 -41.99
CA GLY A 477 -31.67 10.05 -43.20
C GLY A 477 -32.95 10.87 -43.26
N ASN A 478 -32.90 12.04 -42.63
CA ASN A 478 -33.75 13.17 -42.86
C ASN A 478 -32.86 14.39 -43.03
N ALA A 479 -32.10 14.44 -44.14
CA ALA A 479 -31.65 15.72 -44.65
C ALA A 479 -32.91 16.52 -45.00
N PRO A 480 -33.11 17.73 -44.46
CA PRO A 480 -34.16 18.60 -44.95
C PRO A 480 -33.89 18.84 -46.46
N PRO A 481 -34.94 18.88 -47.30
CA PRO A 481 -34.78 19.15 -48.73
C PRO A 481 -34.09 20.50 -48.89
N VAL A 482 -33.01 20.52 -49.68
CA VAL A 482 -32.35 21.76 -50.09
C VAL A 482 -33.42 22.61 -50.81
N PRO A 483 -33.72 23.85 -50.37
CA PRO A 483 -34.64 24.71 -51.07
C PRO A 483 -34.06 24.96 -52.49
N GLY A 484 -34.85 24.60 -53.47
CA GLY A 484 -34.48 24.77 -54.88
C GLY A 484 -34.12 26.21 -55.20
N GLY A 485 -32.93 26.39 -55.76
CA GLY A 485 -32.56 27.65 -56.41
C GLY A 485 -33.38 27.82 -57.68
N GLU A 486 -34.30 28.79 -57.69
CA GLU A 486 -34.77 29.41 -58.90
C GLU A 486 -33.96 30.66 -59.23
N ARG A 487 -33.30 30.60 -60.38
CA ARG A 487 -32.80 31.63 -61.26
C ARG A 487 -31.88 32.72 -60.78
#